data_dc4a6f9e3f9085cd94a3b7173ea1f242
#
_entry.id   dc4a6f9e3f9085cd94a3b7173ea1f242
#
_cell.length_a   1.000
_cell.length_b   1.000
_cell.length_c   1.000
_cell.angle_alpha   90.00
_cell.angle_beta   90.00
_cell.angle_gamma   90.00
#
_symmetry.space_group_name_H-M   'P 1'
#
loop_
_entity.id
_entity.type
_entity.pdbx_description
1 polymer ?
#
loop_
_entity_poly.entity_id
_entity_poly.type
_entity_poly.pdbx_seq_one_letter_code
_entity_poly.pdbx_strand_id
1 'polypeptide(L)'
;GSTKRLALMFVDIVAFTPLSEQLPSYDVMYILNRYFDDMGTIIKKNGGDINNFVGDAFLAAFGIDDKIDSVYRCTQAALEILKDVDVKKEVFLDNYNINFDVRVGIHYGEAIVGMLGNAGNQRLSIIGQSVNIASRVETANKEAETRLLISEDAFKEIEDRAEVEDFVRVKLKGSSQRSTLYEISKLKGQSLVSTDKKIFESGMFWDKIMLSEDLKNGDKKKVNLNEKEILLVRNNNSLSAFSNLCPH
;
A
#
# COMPACT_ATOMS: atom_id res chain seq x y z
N GLY A 1 18.79 -12.21 -13.42
CA GLY A 1 17.44 -11.63 -13.43
C GLY A 1 16.47 -12.49 -14.22
N SER A 2 15.21 -12.40 -13.90
CA SER A 2 14.12 -13.09 -14.60
C SER A 2 13.08 -12.09 -15.08
N THR A 3 12.45 -12.35 -16.22
CA THR A 3 11.30 -11.58 -16.69
C THR A 3 10.06 -12.10 -15.97
N LYS A 4 9.28 -11.18 -15.38
CA LYS A 4 8.03 -11.49 -14.69
C LYS A 4 6.95 -10.49 -15.10
N ARG A 5 5.69 -10.91 -15.11
CA ARG A 5 4.55 -10.00 -15.21
C ARG A 5 4.15 -9.56 -13.80
N LEU A 6 4.20 -8.27 -13.55
CA LEU A 6 4.02 -7.68 -12.23
C LEU A 6 2.95 -6.60 -12.27
N ALA A 7 2.19 -6.48 -11.18
CA ALA A 7 1.44 -5.27 -10.93
C ALA A 7 2.39 -4.28 -10.23
N LEU A 8 2.61 -3.14 -10.87
CA LEU A 8 3.52 -2.08 -10.46
C LEU A 8 2.70 -0.87 -10.01
N MET A 9 2.95 -0.40 -8.81
CA MET A 9 2.30 0.74 -8.21
C MET A 9 3.31 1.86 -7.99
N PHE A 10 3.03 3.02 -8.55
CA PHE A 10 3.73 4.26 -8.20
C PHE A 10 2.83 5.08 -7.27
N VAL A 11 3.40 5.60 -6.20
CA VAL A 11 2.71 6.50 -5.25
C VAL A 11 3.56 7.73 -5.07
N ASP A 12 2.94 8.92 -5.13
CA ASP A 12 3.60 10.20 -4.99
C ASP A 12 2.78 11.13 -4.08
N ILE A 13 3.46 11.98 -3.30
CA ILE A 13 2.80 12.95 -2.43
C ILE A 13 2.41 14.18 -3.24
N VAL A 14 1.16 14.60 -3.09
CA VAL A 14 0.65 15.81 -3.78
C VAL A 14 1.32 17.05 -3.25
N ALA A 15 1.91 17.84 -4.14
CA ALA A 15 2.56 19.12 -3.83
C ALA A 15 3.64 19.03 -2.73
N PHE A 16 4.44 17.96 -2.73
CA PHE A 16 5.50 17.77 -1.74
C PHE A 16 6.58 18.87 -1.76
N THR A 17 6.98 19.35 -2.93
CA THR A 17 8.01 20.39 -3.06
C THR A 17 7.63 21.67 -2.30
N PRO A 18 6.46 22.31 -2.52
CA PRO A 18 6.03 23.44 -1.70
C PRO A 18 5.92 23.12 -0.22
N LEU A 19 5.52 21.90 0.14
CA LEU A 19 5.42 21.42 1.52
C LEU A 19 6.80 21.39 2.18
N SER A 20 7.79 20.81 1.50
CA SER A 20 9.15 20.68 2.03
C SER A 20 9.88 22.02 2.18
N GLU A 21 9.48 23.04 1.42
CA GLU A 21 10.03 24.41 1.53
C GLU A 21 9.43 25.19 2.72
N GLN A 22 8.23 24.83 3.18
CA GLN A 22 7.53 25.50 4.27
C GLN A 22 7.89 24.97 5.66
N LEU A 23 8.38 23.74 5.74
CA LEU A 23 8.68 23.06 6.99
C LEU A 23 10.18 22.99 7.29
N PRO A 24 10.57 22.96 8.58
CA PRO A 24 11.93 22.60 8.97
C PRO A 24 12.31 21.22 8.38
N SER A 25 13.54 21.05 7.93
CA SER A 25 14.00 19.80 7.30
C SER A 25 13.82 18.58 8.20
N TYR A 26 13.88 18.75 9.52
CA TYR A 26 13.65 17.68 10.48
C TYR A 26 12.19 17.18 10.46
N ASP A 27 11.24 18.11 10.39
CA ASP A 27 9.81 17.78 10.32
C ASP A 27 9.48 17.10 8.98
N VAL A 28 10.09 17.55 7.88
CA VAL A 28 9.96 16.89 6.57
C VAL A 28 10.42 15.43 6.64
N MET A 29 11.59 15.17 7.22
CA MET A 29 12.11 13.82 7.40
C MET A 29 11.23 12.96 8.30
N TYR A 30 10.70 13.53 9.38
CA TYR A 30 9.79 12.82 10.28
C TYR A 30 8.49 12.42 9.57
N ILE A 31 7.88 13.35 8.82
CA ILE A 31 6.66 13.12 8.05
C ILE A 31 6.89 12.04 7.00
N LEU A 32 7.97 12.13 6.21
CA LEU A 32 8.31 11.13 5.19
C LEU A 32 8.52 9.74 5.77
N ASN A 33 9.30 9.62 6.84
CA ASN A 33 9.57 8.33 7.47
C ASN A 33 8.27 7.71 7.99
N ARG A 34 7.41 8.50 8.63
CA ARG A 34 6.12 8.03 9.11
C ARG A 34 5.21 7.58 7.98
N TYR A 35 5.15 8.38 6.91
CA TYR A 35 4.39 8.06 5.71
C TYR A 35 4.89 6.75 5.07
N PHE A 36 6.18 6.59 4.87
CA PHE A 36 6.75 5.38 4.25
C PHE A 36 6.54 4.13 5.11
N ASP A 37 6.56 4.25 6.43
CA ASP A 37 6.32 3.15 7.37
C ASP A 37 4.86 2.66 7.28
N ASP A 38 3.92 3.60 7.31
CA ASP A 38 2.49 3.31 7.18
C ASP A 38 2.17 2.68 5.82
N MET A 39 2.69 3.26 4.72
CA MET A 39 2.49 2.74 3.36
C MET A 39 3.16 1.38 3.18
N GLY A 40 4.37 1.20 3.70
CA GLY A 40 5.09 -0.09 3.67
C GLY A 40 4.31 -1.20 4.36
N THR A 41 3.69 -0.89 5.49
CA THR A 41 2.84 -1.83 6.21
C THR A 41 1.62 -2.26 5.38
N ILE A 42 0.93 -1.32 4.72
CA ILE A 42 -0.22 -1.60 3.85
C ILE A 42 0.22 -2.44 2.64
N ILE A 43 1.32 -2.06 1.98
CA ILE A 43 1.87 -2.80 0.82
C ILE A 43 2.19 -4.24 1.23
N LYS A 44 2.92 -4.44 2.32
CA LYS A 44 3.34 -5.77 2.80
C LYS A 44 2.15 -6.63 3.21
N LYS A 45 1.17 -6.06 3.90
CA LYS A 45 -0.10 -6.73 4.28
C LYS A 45 -0.81 -7.30 3.06
N ASN A 46 -0.80 -6.59 1.93
CA ASN A 46 -1.41 -7.01 0.67
C ASN A 46 -0.47 -7.88 -0.20
N GLY A 47 0.70 -8.28 0.31
CA GLY A 47 1.65 -9.17 -0.36
C GLY A 47 2.42 -8.51 -1.49
N GLY A 48 2.66 -7.21 -1.39
CA GLY A 48 3.57 -6.45 -2.22
C GLY A 48 4.88 -6.15 -1.51
N ASP A 49 5.83 -5.62 -2.25
CA ASP A 49 7.13 -5.16 -1.74
C ASP A 49 7.44 -3.77 -2.32
N ILE A 50 7.91 -2.84 -1.45
CA ILE A 50 8.46 -1.57 -1.91
C ILE A 50 9.84 -1.86 -2.48
N ASN A 51 10.02 -1.54 -3.76
CA ASN A 51 11.27 -1.78 -4.47
C ASN A 51 12.23 -0.60 -4.36
N ASN A 52 11.74 0.63 -4.50
CA ASN A 52 12.57 1.82 -4.53
C ASN A 52 11.80 3.06 -4.07
N PHE A 53 12.51 3.95 -3.36
CA PHE A 53 12.06 5.30 -3.06
C PHE A 53 12.71 6.29 -4.03
N VAL A 54 11.95 7.26 -4.53
CA VAL A 54 12.39 8.29 -5.47
C VAL A 54 11.90 9.65 -4.94
N GLY A 55 12.67 10.25 -4.04
CA GLY A 55 12.23 11.44 -3.31
C GLY A 55 11.08 11.11 -2.36
N ASP A 56 9.96 11.75 -2.55
CA ASP A 56 8.70 11.56 -1.84
C ASP A 56 7.78 10.48 -2.47
N ALA A 57 8.19 9.94 -3.63
CA ALA A 57 7.51 8.86 -4.30
C ALA A 57 8.13 7.49 -3.97
N PHE A 58 7.37 6.42 -4.20
CA PHE A 58 7.91 5.08 -4.20
C PHE A 58 7.30 4.18 -5.27
N LEU A 59 8.07 3.17 -5.65
CA LEU A 59 7.64 2.06 -6.49
C LEU A 59 7.42 0.83 -5.63
N ALA A 60 6.21 0.26 -5.68
CA ALA A 60 5.90 -1.04 -5.13
C ALA A 60 5.54 -2.04 -6.23
N ALA A 61 5.79 -3.32 -5.98
CA ALA A 61 5.51 -4.39 -6.91
C ALA A 61 4.81 -5.56 -6.23
N PHE A 62 3.88 -6.17 -6.97
CA PHE A 62 3.10 -7.33 -6.55
C PHE A 62 3.26 -8.44 -7.59
N GLY A 63 3.41 -9.68 -7.12
CA GLY A 63 3.63 -10.84 -7.99
C GLY A 63 5.09 -11.24 -8.15
N ILE A 64 6.03 -10.66 -7.40
CA ILE A 64 7.44 -11.10 -7.39
C ILE A 64 7.56 -12.54 -6.92
N ASP A 65 6.74 -12.93 -5.98
CA ASP A 65 6.63 -14.25 -5.36
C ASP A 65 5.78 -15.25 -6.14
N ASP A 66 5.45 -14.92 -7.39
CA ASP A 66 4.60 -15.71 -8.30
C ASP A 66 3.18 -16.03 -7.75
N LYS A 67 2.74 -15.34 -6.70
CA LYS A 67 1.37 -15.46 -6.23
C LYS A 67 0.38 -14.86 -7.23
N ILE A 68 -0.73 -15.55 -7.41
CA ILE A 68 -1.83 -15.10 -8.26
C ILE A 68 -2.46 -13.80 -7.76
N ASP A 69 -3.26 -13.18 -8.60
CA ASP A 69 -4.12 -12.04 -8.25
C ASP A 69 -3.35 -10.76 -7.87
N SER A 70 -2.16 -10.59 -8.47
CA SER A 70 -1.26 -9.48 -8.15
C SER A 70 -1.90 -8.11 -8.38
N VAL A 71 -2.71 -7.94 -9.44
CA VAL A 71 -3.38 -6.66 -9.75
C VAL A 71 -4.48 -6.35 -8.73
N TYR A 72 -5.28 -7.36 -8.34
CA TYR A 72 -6.31 -7.17 -7.33
C TYR A 72 -5.69 -6.73 -5.99
N ARG A 73 -4.65 -7.46 -5.53
CA ARG A 73 -3.93 -7.12 -4.29
C ARG A 73 -3.26 -5.75 -4.34
N CYS A 74 -2.70 -5.38 -5.48
CA CYS A 74 -2.12 -4.07 -5.73
C CYS A 74 -3.19 -2.97 -5.62
N THR A 75 -4.33 -3.14 -6.29
CA THR A 75 -5.43 -2.19 -6.26
C THR A 75 -6.07 -2.09 -4.87
N GLN A 76 -6.18 -3.21 -4.16
CA GLN A 76 -6.63 -3.22 -2.76
C GLN A 76 -5.70 -2.42 -1.86
N ALA A 77 -4.39 -2.60 -2.01
CA ALA A 77 -3.40 -1.81 -1.27
C ALA A 77 -3.53 -0.31 -1.58
N ALA A 78 -3.74 0.07 -2.84
CA ALA A 78 -3.96 1.46 -3.25
C ALA A 78 -5.19 2.08 -2.55
N LEU A 79 -6.31 1.38 -2.55
CA LEU A 79 -7.53 1.84 -1.89
C LEU A 79 -7.36 1.95 -0.36
N GLU A 80 -6.62 1.01 0.26
CA GLU A 80 -6.27 1.08 1.68
C GLU A 80 -5.36 2.28 1.98
N ILE A 81 -4.38 2.58 1.12
CA ILE A 81 -3.51 3.76 1.22
C ILE A 81 -4.33 5.04 1.18
N LEU A 82 -5.23 5.20 0.20
CA LEU A 82 -6.07 6.38 0.09
C LEU A 82 -6.95 6.57 1.32
N LYS A 83 -7.51 5.49 1.83
CA LYS A 83 -8.31 5.52 3.07
C LYS A 83 -7.48 5.91 4.30
N ASP A 84 -6.26 5.39 4.43
CA ASP A 84 -5.35 5.75 5.52
C ASP A 84 -4.96 7.23 5.48
N VAL A 85 -4.66 7.74 4.28
CA VAL A 85 -4.39 9.16 4.05
C VAL A 85 -5.60 10.02 4.44
N ASP A 86 -6.82 9.64 4.05
CA ASP A 86 -8.04 10.38 4.39
C ASP A 86 -8.27 10.47 5.90
N VAL A 87 -8.01 9.39 6.64
CA VAL A 87 -8.09 9.38 8.11
C VAL A 87 -7.06 10.33 8.75
N LYS A 88 -5.90 10.48 8.13
CA LYS A 88 -4.78 11.28 8.68
C LYS A 88 -4.79 12.74 8.24
N LYS A 89 -5.58 13.12 7.22
CA LYS A 89 -5.62 14.50 6.69
C LYS A 89 -5.83 15.56 7.76
N GLU A 90 -6.79 15.35 8.66
CA GLU A 90 -7.08 16.30 9.75
C GLU A 90 -5.89 16.48 10.67
N VAL A 91 -5.20 15.39 11.03
CA VAL A 91 -4.01 15.42 11.88
C VAL A 91 -2.86 16.20 11.23
N PHE A 92 -2.66 16.04 9.91
CA PHE A 92 -1.65 16.83 9.19
C PHE A 92 -2.02 18.29 9.05
N LEU A 93 -3.30 18.58 8.86
CA LEU A 93 -3.79 19.95 8.78
C LEU A 93 -3.63 20.65 10.13
N ASP A 94 -4.03 20.03 11.23
CA ASP A 94 -4.00 20.62 12.58
C ASP A 94 -2.55 20.82 13.08
N ASN A 95 -1.66 19.85 12.86
CA ASN A 95 -0.31 19.92 13.43
C ASN A 95 0.69 20.68 12.54
N TYR A 96 0.50 20.67 11.22
CA TYR A 96 1.48 21.21 10.28
C TYR A 96 0.89 22.23 9.30
N ASN A 97 -0.42 22.47 9.34
CA ASN A 97 -1.16 23.30 8.37
C ASN A 97 -0.97 22.80 6.90
N ILE A 98 -0.94 21.45 6.73
CA ILE A 98 -0.68 20.78 5.46
C ILE A 98 -1.92 20.00 5.03
N ASN A 99 -2.37 20.24 3.80
CA ASN A 99 -3.35 19.38 3.15
C ASN A 99 -2.62 18.18 2.50
N PHE A 100 -2.32 17.16 3.31
CA PHE A 100 -1.60 15.98 2.86
C PHE A 100 -2.47 15.09 1.99
N ASP A 101 -1.99 14.75 0.79
CA ASP A 101 -2.66 13.82 -0.12
C ASP A 101 -1.65 13.08 -0.98
N VAL A 102 -2.11 11.98 -1.63
CA VAL A 102 -1.27 11.16 -2.51
C VAL A 102 -1.98 10.85 -3.82
N ARG A 103 -1.20 10.56 -4.86
CA ARG A 103 -1.65 10.01 -6.13
C ARG A 103 -1.06 8.63 -6.33
N VAL A 104 -1.85 7.74 -6.90
CA VAL A 104 -1.49 6.34 -7.13
C VAL A 104 -1.71 6.00 -8.60
N GLY A 105 -0.69 5.43 -9.22
CA GLY A 105 -0.77 4.89 -10.58
C GLY A 105 -0.41 3.42 -10.60
N ILE A 106 -1.26 2.58 -11.21
CA ILE A 106 -1.03 1.13 -11.32
C ILE A 106 -0.93 0.72 -12.79
N HIS A 107 0.09 -0.09 -13.10
CA HIS A 107 0.22 -0.75 -14.37
C HIS A 107 0.57 -2.24 -14.20
N TYR A 108 0.06 -3.08 -15.09
CA TYR A 108 0.39 -4.49 -15.14
C TYR A 108 1.15 -4.81 -16.42
N GLY A 109 2.35 -5.36 -16.29
CA GLY A 109 3.17 -5.64 -17.45
C GLY A 109 4.46 -6.39 -17.12
N GLU A 110 5.23 -6.69 -18.18
CA GLU A 110 6.50 -7.37 -18.03
C GLU A 110 7.59 -6.45 -17.52
N ALA A 111 8.36 -6.95 -16.58
CA ALA A 111 9.55 -6.29 -16.04
C ALA A 111 10.64 -7.34 -15.73
N ILE A 112 11.88 -6.90 -15.73
CA ILE A 112 13.03 -7.72 -15.31
C ILE A 112 13.22 -7.52 -13.83
N VAL A 113 13.22 -8.61 -13.08
CA VAL A 113 13.53 -8.66 -11.65
C VAL A 113 14.91 -9.29 -11.46
N GLY A 114 15.80 -8.59 -10.79
CA GLY A 114 17.15 -9.11 -10.57
C GLY A 114 17.98 -8.24 -9.62
N MET A 115 19.10 -8.79 -9.20
CA MET A 115 20.07 -8.05 -8.37
C MET A 115 20.81 -7.02 -9.22
N LEU A 116 20.82 -5.76 -8.81
CA LEU A 116 21.51 -4.66 -9.44
C LEU A 116 22.44 -3.99 -8.42
N GLY A 117 23.66 -3.69 -8.85
CA GLY A 117 24.67 -3.00 -8.03
C GLY A 117 26.07 -3.58 -8.24
N ASN A 118 27.01 -3.11 -7.44
CA ASN A 118 28.39 -3.60 -7.42
C ASN A 118 28.61 -4.58 -6.26
N ALA A 119 29.79 -5.22 -6.24
CA ALA A 119 30.18 -6.13 -5.17
C ALA A 119 30.07 -5.44 -3.80
N GLY A 120 29.25 -6.03 -2.90
CA GLY A 120 29.01 -5.50 -1.55
C GLY A 120 27.82 -4.52 -1.43
N ASN A 121 27.23 -4.08 -2.54
CA ASN A 121 26.06 -3.18 -2.53
C ASN A 121 25.07 -3.55 -3.63
N GLN A 122 24.53 -4.75 -3.56
CA GLN A 122 23.51 -5.24 -4.46
C GLN A 122 22.13 -5.16 -3.82
N ARG A 123 21.13 -4.77 -4.60
CA ARG A 123 19.72 -4.78 -4.19
C ARG A 123 18.84 -5.36 -5.27
N LEU A 124 17.75 -5.99 -4.85
CA LEU A 124 16.71 -6.44 -5.77
C LEU A 124 16.14 -5.21 -6.48
N SER A 125 16.13 -5.25 -7.79
CA SER A 125 15.68 -4.13 -8.63
C SER A 125 14.72 -4.63 -9.70
N ILE A 126 13.76 -3.77 -10.03
CA ILE A 126 12.77 -4.02 -11.08
C ILE A 126 13.00 -2.98 -12.17
N ILE A 127 13.23 -3.46 -13.39
CA ILE A 127 13.57 -2.63 -14.54
C ILE A 127 12.71 -3.01 -15.73
N GLY A 128 12.26 -2.03 -16.47
CA GLY A 128 11.52 -2.24 -17.71
C GLY A 128 10.62 -1.07 -18.07
N GLN A 129 10.04 -1.16 -19.27
CA GLN A 129 9.11 -0.14 -19.76
C GLN A 129 7.88 -0.03 -18.86
N SER A 130 7.43 -1.15 -18.28
CA SER A 130 6.27 -1.20 -17.38
C SER A 130 6.44 -0.32 -16.14
N VAL A 131 7.66 -0.17 -15.60
CA VAL A 131 7.97 0.76 -14.50
C VAL A 131 7.71 2.21 -14.92
N ASN A 132 8.18 2.57 -16.13
CA ASN A 132 7.96 3.91 -16.66
C ASN A 132 6.48 4.19 -16.97
N ILE A 133 5.72 3.16 -17.39
CA ILE A 133 4.28 3.30 -17.62
C ILE A 133 3.57 3.53 -16.30
N ALA A 134 3.87 2.76 -15.24
CA ALA A 134 3.28 2.93 -13.92
C ALA A 134 3.47 4.37 -13.38
N SER A 135 4.69 4.92 -13.50
CA SER A 135 4.97 6.32 -13.12
C SER A 135 4.17 7.33 -13.95
N ARG A 136 3.97 7.07 -15.25
CA ARG A 136 3.19 7.97 -16.12
C ARG A 136 1.69 7.88 -15.83
N VAL A 137 1.19 6.70 -15.43
CA VAL A 137 -0.19 6.53 -14.97
C VAL A 137 -0.42 7.30 -13.67
N GLU A 138 0.55 7.27 -12.73
CA GLU A 138 0.50 8.11 -11.52
C GLU A 138 0.41 9.60 -11.91
N THR A 139 1.33 10.08 -12.74
CA THR A 139 1.38 11.49 -13.15
C THR A 139 0.10 11.95 -13.86
N ALA A 140 -0.59 11.06 -14.59
CA ALA A 140 -1.84 11.36 -15.26
C ALA A 140 -2.98 11.74 -14.30
N ASN A 141 -2.94 11.30 -13.04
CA ASN A 141 -3.90 11.71 -12.02
C ASN A 141 -3.95 13.24 -11.85
N LYS A 142 -2.84 13.93 -12.08
CA LYS A 142 -2.79 15.39 -11.95
C LYS A 142 -3.68 16.10 -12.96
N GLU A 143 -3.67 15.64 -14.21
CA GLU A 143 -4.47 16.23 -15.30
C GLU A 143 -5.92 15.75 -15.25
N ALA A 144 -6.13 14.53 -14.75
CA ALA A 144 -7.45 13.93 -14.58
C ALA A 144 -8.18 14.37 -13.29
N GLU A 145 -7.49 15.07 -12.39
CA GLU A 145 -7.99 15.47 -11.07
C GLU A 145 -8.46 14.26 -10.22
N THR A 146 -7.77 13.12 -10.40
CA THR A 146 -8.04 11.86 -9.71
C THR A 146 -6.94 11.51 -8.70
N ARG A 147 -7.15 10.48 -7.89
CA ARG A 147 -6.17 10.00 -6.92
C ARG A 147 -5.65 8.58 -7.22
N LEU A 148 -6.43 7.78 -7.94
CA LEU A 148 -6.08 6.41 -8.32
C LEU A 148 -6.47 6.15 -9.75
N LEU A 149 -5.48 5.99 -10.60
CA LEU A 149 -5.65 5.52 -11.97
C LEU A 149 -4.94 4.19 -12.18
N ILE A 150 -5.57 3.31 -12.94
CA ILE A 150 -4.94 2.07 -13.39
C ILE A 150 -4.94 2.00 -14.92
N SER A 151 -3.92 1.38 -15.49
CA SER A 151 -3.83 1.16 -16.93
C SER A 151 -4.86 0.14 -17.42
N GLU A 152 -5.17 0.17 -18.70
CA GLU A 152 -6.06 -0.80 -19.35
C GLU A 152 -5.57 -2.25 -19.14
N ASP A 153 -4.25 -2.49 -19.18
CA ASP A 153 -3.68 -3.81 -18.95
C ASP A 153 -3.90 -4.30 -17.51
N ALA A 154 -3.86 -3.39 -16.53
CA ALA A 154 -4.19 -3.70 -15.15
C ALA A 154 -5.71 -3.89 -14.99
N PHE A 155 -6.52 -3.05 -15.62
CA PHE A 155 -7.98 -3.14 -15.50
C PHE A 155 -8.52 -4.49 -16.00
N LYS A 156 -8.03 -4.99 -17.14
CA LYS A 156 -8.42 -6.29 -17.70
C LYS A 156 -8.26 -7.48 -16.74
N GLU A 157 -7.32 -7.41 -15.82
CA GLU A 157 -7.10 -8.49 -14.83
C GLU A 157 -8.15 -8.49 -13.69
N ILE A 158 -8.90 -7.38 -13.53
CA ILE A 158 -9.85 -7.20 -12.41
C ILE A 158 -11.20 -6.62 -12.85
N GLU A 159 -11.50 -6.57 -14.15
CA GLU A 159 -12.68 -5.88 -14.69
C GLU A 159 -14.02 -6.39 -14.13
N ASP A 160 -14.09 -7.68 -13.82
CA ASP A 160 -15.24 -8.33 -13.19
C ASP A 160 -15.41 -8.01 -11.70
N ARG A 161 -14.35 -7.51 -11.06
CA ARG A 161 -14.26 -7.23 -9.61
C ARG A 161 -13.99 -5.78 -9.27
N ALA A 162 -13.80 -4.90 -10.24
CA ALA A 162 -13.57 -3.48 -10.03
C ALA A 162 -14.86 -2.66 -10.26
N GLU A 163 -15.08 -1.68 -9.40
CA GLU A 163 -16.03 -0.60 -9.65
C GLU A 163 -15.27 0.60 -10.22
N VAL A 164 -15.59 0.95 -11.47
CA VAL A 164 -15.00 2.09 -12.17
C VAL A 164 -15.85 3.31 -11.88
N GLU A 165 -15.23 4.38 -11.37
CA GLU A 165 -15.86 5.67 -11.19
C GLU A 165 -15.93 6.43 -12.52
N ASP A 166 -14.76 6.51 -13.21
CA ASP A 166 -14.63 7.17 -14.50
C ASP A 166 -13.45 6.58 -15.29
N PHE A 167 -13.30 6.98 -16.53
CA PHE A 167 -12.14 6.66 -17.35
C PHE A 167 -11.66 7.87 -18.13
N VAL A 168 -10.35 7.98 -18.31
CA VAL A 168 -9.73 9.06 -19.07
C VAL A 168 -8.90 8.51 -20.22
N ARG A 169 -8.92 9.22 -21.36
CA ARG A 169 -8.09 8.90 -22.52
C ARG A 169 -6.98 9.92 -22.64
N VAL A 170 -5.79 9.53 -22.24
CA VAL A 170 -4.61 10.39 -22.19
C VAL A 170 -3.52 9.92 -23.16
N LYS A 171 -2.69 10.83 -23.60
CA LYS A 171 -1.45 10.51 -24.30
C LYS A 171 -0.32 10.47 -23.27
N LEU A 172 0.06 9.28 -22.82
CA LEU A 172 1.17 9.15 -21.89
C LEU A 172 2.47 9.67 -22.51
N LYS A 173 3.27 10.41 -21.75
CA LYS A 173 4.53 11.01 -22.22
C LYS A 173 5.42 9.93 -22.87
N GLY A 174 5.84 10.17 -24.12
CA GLY A 174 6.68 9.23 -24.89
C GLY A 174 5.91 8.07 -25.53
N SER A 175 4.56 8.08 -25.51
CA SER A 175 3.73 7.18 -26.32
C SER A 175 3.22 7.93 -27.57
N SER A 176 3.16 7.23 -28.70
CA SER A 176 2.50 7.74 -29.91
C SER A 176 0.98 7.59 -29.88
N GLN A 177 0.49 6.63 -29.07
CA GLN A 177 -0.93 6.29 -28.97
C GLN A 177 -1.55 6.82 -27.67
N ARG A 178 -2.87 7.03 -27.69
CA ARG A 178 -3.65 7.31 -26.49
C ARG A 178 -3.88 6.02 -25.72
N SER A 179 -3.77 6.10 -24.41
CA SER A 179 -4.07 5.02 -23.47
C SER A 179 -5.36 5.36 -22.72
N THR A 180 -6.19 4.35 -22.48
CA THR A 180 -7.32 4.46 -21.55
C THR A 180 -6.84 4.11 -20.15
N LEU A 181 -7.13 4.99 -19.22
CA LEU A 181 -6.88 4.77 -17.79
C LEU A 181 -8.21 4.78 -17.05
N TYR A 182 -8.35 3.96 -16.04
CA TYR A 182 -9.57 3.78 -15.30
C TYR A 182 -9.39 4.26 -13.85
N GLU A 183 -10.33 5.08 -13.38
CA GLU A 183 -10.44 5.45 -11.98
C GLU A 183 -11.21 4.37 -11.22
N ILE A 184 -10.59 3.77 -10.23
CA ILE A 184 -11.19 2.70 -9.44
C ILE A 184 -11.62 3.24 -8.08
N SER A 185 -12.93 3.14 -7.79
CA SER A 185 -13.49 3.56 -6.51
C SER A 185 -13.55 2.44 -5.49
N LYS A 186 -13.73 1.17 -5.96
CA LYS A 186 -13.91 0.03 -5.05
C LYS A 186 -13.60 -1.29 -5.74
N LEU A 187 -13.25 -2.28 -4.93
CA LEU A 187 -13.16 -3.68 -5.34
C LEU A 187 -14.31 -4.50 -4.74
N LYS A 188 -14.83 -5.44 -5.52
CA LYS A 188 -15.82 -6.45 -5.13
C LYS A 188 -15.13 -7.77 -4.83
N GLY A 189 -15.67 -8.53 -3.88
CA GLY A 189 -15.15 -9.84 -3.52
C GLY A 189 -13.89 -9.78 -2.65
N GLN A 190 -13.08 -10.83 -2.72
CA GLN A 190 -11.83 -10.98 -1.97
C GLN A 190 -10.73 -11.41 -2.93
N SER A 191 -9.47 -11.16 -2.56
CA SER A 191 -8.33 -11.71 -3.30
C SER A 191 -8.43 -13.24 -3.35
N LEU A 192 -8.08 -13.83 -4.50
CA LEU A 192 -8.01 -15.28 -4.68
C LEU A 192 -6.85 -15.92 -3.89
N VAL A 193 -5.93 -15.10 -3.40
CA VAL A 193 -4.89 -15.55 -2.49
C VAL A 193 -5.44 -15.59 -1.08
N SER A 194 -5.60 -16.78 -0.52
CA SER A 194 -5.94 -16.94 0.89
C SER A 194 -4.86 -16.25 1.76
N THR A 195 -5.29 -15.22 2.50
CA THR A 195 -4.42 -14.48 3.44
C THR A 195 -4.25 -15.23 4.77
N ASP A 196 -4.55 -16.53 4.82
CA ASP A 196 -4.56 -17.34 6.05
C ASP A 196 -3.18 -17.71 6.60
N LYS A 197 -2.11 -17.07 6.12
CA LYS A 197 -0.81 -17.07 6.84
C LYS A 197 -0.20 -15.68 6.81
N LYS A 198 -0.55 -14.87 7.82
CA LYS A 198 0.19 -13.65 8.14
C LYS A 198 1.56 -14.04 8.72
N ILE A 199 2.55 -14.20 7.84
CA ILE A 199 3.94 -14.26 8.27
C ILE A 199 4.45 -12.82 8.24
N PHE A 200 4.57 -12.20 9.41
CA PHE A 200 5.37 -10.99 9.56
C PHE A 200 6.81 -11.42 9.81
N GLU A 201 7.75 -11.01 8.96
CA GLU A 201 9.19 -11.31 9.08
C GLU A 201 9.88 -10.62 10.27
N SER A 202 9.14 -10.23 11.30
CA SER A 202 9.69 -9.72 12.56
C SER A 202 9.65 -10.74 13.70
N GLY A 203 9.41 -12.03 13.41
CA GLY A 203 9.31 -13.07 14.44
C GLY A 203 8.07 -12.97 15.32
N MET A 204 7.15 -12.07 15.03
CA MET A 204 5.85 -12.00 15.70
C MET A 204 4.80 -12.75 14.89
N PHE A 205 4.27 -13.81 15.46
CA PHE A 205 3.14 -14.55 14.94
C PHE A 205 1.85 -13.94 15.50
N TRP A 206 0.86 -13.71 14.64
CA TRP A 206 -0.46 -13.31 15.08
C TRP A 206 -1.42 -14.48 14.93
N ASP A 207 -1.92 -14.97 16.04
CA ASP A 207 -2.99 -15.95 16.06
C ASP A 207 -4.34 -15.25 16.19
N LYS A 208 -5.31 -15.65 15.35
CA LYS A 208 -6.69 -15.17 15.49
C LYS A 208 -7.30 -15.86 16.72
N ILE A 209 -7.44 -15.11 17.79
CA ILE A 209 -7.97 -15.63 19.06
C ILE A 209 -9.50 -15.61 19.05
N MET A 210 -10.12 -14.52 18.56
CA MET A 210 -11.55 -14.34 18.51
C MET A 210 -11.92 -13.14 17.64
N LEU A 211 -13.20 -12.98 17.30
CA LEU A 211 -13.71 -11.75 16.68
C LEU A 211 -13.85 -10.66 17.74
N SER A 212 -13.56 -9.41 17.37
CA SER A 212 -13.66 -8.28 18.32
C SER A 212 -15.10 -8.02 18.80
N GLU A 213 -16.09 -8.42 18.01
CA GLU A 213 -17.51 -8.35 18.35
C GLU A 213 -17.96 -9.38 19.41
N ASP A 214 -17.18 -10.45 19.60
CA ASP A 214 -17.46 -11.48 20.61
C ASP A 214 -17.06 -11.04 22.02
N LEU A 215 -16.42 -9.88 22.18
CA LEU A 215 -16.05 -9.29 23.48
C LEU A 215 -16.78 -7.95 23.64
N LYS A 216 -17.80 -7.91 24.46
CA LYS A 216 -18.59 -6.70 24.72
C LYS A 216 -17.84 -5.72 25.62
N ASN A 217 -18.29 -4.47 25.63
CA ASN A 217 -17.72 -3.44 26.50
C ASN A 217 -17.81 -3.85 27.98
N GLY A 218 -16.68 -3.78 28.68
CA GLY A 218 -16.56 -4.23 30.07
C GLY A 218 -16.20 -5.72 30.25
N ASP A 219 -16.26 -6.50 29.17
CA ASP A 219 -15.94 -7.94 29.25
C ASP A 219 -14.43 -8.16 29.43
N LYS A 220 -14.15 -9.26 30.16
CA LYS A 220 -12.81 -9.79 30.36
C LYS A 220 -12.81 -11.25 29.94
N LYS A 221 -11.90 -11.66 29.07
CA LYS A 221 -11.80 -13.04 28.60
C LYS A 221 -10.36 -13.54 28.67
N LYS A 222 -10.17 -14.68 29.31
CA LYS A 222 -8.90 -15.38 29.30
C LYS A 222 -8.80 -16.23 28.03
N VAL A 223 -7.64 -16.18 27.40
CA VAL A 223 -7.29 -16.96 26.22
C VAL A 223 -5.92 -17.54 26.38
N ASN A 224 -5.71 -18.76 25.91
CA ASN A 224 -4.41 -19.42 25.91
C ASN A 224 -3.77 -19.26 24.53
N LEU A 225 -2.56 -18.72 24.49
CA LEU A 225 -1.78 -18.55 23.28
C LEU A 225 -0.36 -19.07 23.53
N ASN A 226 0.04 -20.12 22.80
CA ASN A 226 1.37 -20.71 22.91
C ASN A 226 1.80 -20.95 24.37
N GLU A 227 0.95 -21.65 25.13
CA GLU A 227 1.16 -21.99 26.57
C GLU A 227 1.16 -20.78 27.52
N LYS A 228 0.81 -19.58 27.05
CA LYS A 228 0.67 -18.39 27.90
C LYS A 228 -0.80 -18.00 28.04
N GLU A 229 -1.21 -17.78 29.28
CA GLU A 229 -2.52 -17.15 29.53
C GLU A 229 -2.47 -15.65 29.28
N ILE A 230 -3.37 -15.16 28.45
CA ILE A 230 -3.56 -13.74 28.16
C ILE A 230 -4.96 -13.34 28.58
N LEU A 231 -5.06 -12.23 29.30
CA LEU A 231 -6.33 -11.60 29.65
C LEU A 231 -6.66 -10.51 28.61
N LEU A 232 -7.74 -10.71 27.87
CA LEU A 232 -8.29 -9.68 27.00
C LEU A 232 -9.34 -8.86 27.74
N VAL A 233 -9.25 -7.55 27.65
CA VAL A 233 -10.18 -6.62 28.30
C VAL A 233 -10.66 -5.61 27.25
N ARG A 234 -11.98 -5.48 27.09
CA ARG A 234 -12.57 -4.42 26.28
C ARG A 234 -13.08 -3.30 27.17
N ASN A 235 -12.57 -2.10 26.90
CA ASN A 235 -13.03 -0.88 27.56
C ASN A 235 -13.39 0.17 26.51
N ASN A 236 -14.67 0.45 26.37
CA ASN A 236 -15.23 1.27 25.30
C ASN A 236 -14.79 0.78 23.89
N ASN A 237 -14.09 1.61 23.14
CA ASN A 237 -13.63 1.28 21.78
C ASN A 237 -12.22 0.67 21.72
N SER A 238 -11.57 0.46 22.87
CA SER A 238 -10.22 -0.09 22.96
C SER A 238 -10.23 -1.54 23.43
N LEU A 239 -9.36 -2.36 22.84
CA LEU A 239 -9.07 -3.72 23.25
C LEU A 239 -7.64 -3.76 23.80
N SER A 240 -7.48 -4.25 25.04
CA SER A 240 -6.18 -4.40 25.68
C SER A 240 -5.91 -5.86 26.00
N ALA A 241 -4.66 -6.29 25.85
CA ALA A 241 -4.20 -7.63 26.19
C ALA A 241 -3.14 -7.54 27.29
N PHE A 242 -3.32 -8.31 28.32
CA PHE A 242 -2.41 -8.36 29.46
C PHE A 242 -1.89 -9.79 29.64
N SER A 243 -0.59 -9.94 29.90
CA SER A 243 -0.07 -11.21 30.39
C SER A 243 -0.67 -11.51 31.75
N ASN A 244 -1.22 -12.71 31.92
CA ASN A 244 -1.80 -13.13 33.20
C ASN A 244 -0.72 -13.67 34.19
N LEU A 245 0.54 -13.27 34.02
CA LEU A 245 1.58 -13.53 34.98
C LEU A 245 1.48 -12.50 36.11
N CYS A 246 1.03 -12.95 37.27
CA CYS A 246 1.12 -12.16 38.49
C CYS A 246 2.62 -11.95 38.83
N PRO A 247 3.11 -10.71 39.01
CA PRO A 247 4.47 -10.51 39.49
C PRO A 247 4.52 -10.80 40.99
N HIS A 248 4.86 -12.01 41.34
CA HIS A 248 5.26 -12.40 42.68
C HIS A 248 6.71 -12.84 42.68
#